data_394965dbc8dc4e62a4f40932a77929ad
#
_entry.id   394965dbc8dc4e62a4f40932a77929ad
#
_cell.length_a   1.000
_cell.length_b   1.000
_cell.length_c   1.000
_cell.angle_alpha   90.00
_cell.angle_beta   90.00
_cell.angle_gamma   90.00
#
_symmetry.space_group_name_H-M   'P 1'
#
loop_
_entity.id
_entity.type
_entity.pdbx_description
1 polymer ?
#
loop_
_entity_poly.entity_id
_entity_poly.type
_entity_poly.pdbx_seq_one_letter_code
_entity_poly.pdbx_strand_id
1 'polypeptide(L)'
;MSRMVRVSAMSCPPPVPELAGGYGACVAEVIRFWEYSLEKVLPDQPDLIVLPECCDLSNSLTPRQKLDFLEERGTRVQDALARIAASRHVYIAYSSYARAEDGELRNMVRYLDPHGQVAGEYLKNHLVITENEELGVRYGTRADLIQTAFGKVGNAICFDLNFDQLRLRYAEQKPELMVFSSMYHGGLMQPVWAYSCRSYLVSAVAGIGCQMFSPLGELLKHSTNYFPYMTADINLDYVPVHLDFNWPKLDAAKAKYGTSIQIQDPGFLAPVLLTSETDEFSAWDVVREFDIEPLDDYFARSLRHRQEPGRMEGQES
;
A
#
# COMPACT_ATOMS: atom_id res chain seq x y z
N MET A 1 10.32 -9.06 -17.62
CA MET A 1 11.60 -8.78 -16.94
C MET A 1 11.31 -8.59 -15.47
N SER A 2 12.05 -9.26 -14.61
CA SER A 2 11.90 -9.17 -13.15
C SER A 2 11.87 -7.70 -12.70
N ARG A 3 10.91 -7.34 -11.85
CA ARG A 3 10.74 -5.97 -11.33
C ARG A 3 10.74 -6.02 -9.80
N MET A 4 11.92 -6.32 -9.25
CA MET A 4 12.09 -6.43 -7.81
C MET A 4 12.00 -5.05 -7.15
N VAL A 5 11.17 -4.94 -6.12
CA VAL A 5 10.98 -3.74 -5.31
C VAL A 5 11.11 -4.12 -3.84
N ARG A 6 11.99 -3.43 -3.13
CA ARG A 6 12.17 -3.62 -1.69
C ARG A 6 11.35 -2.62 -0.91
N VAL A 7 10.44 -3.11 -0.10
CA VAL A 7 9.51 -2.28 0.67
C VAL A 7 9.75 -2.49 2.16
N SER A 8 10.02 -1.40 2.86
CA SER A 8 10.05 -1.36 4.32
C SER A 8 8.78 -0.72 4.86
N ALA A 9 8.27 -1.22 5.98
CA ALA A 9 7.17 -0.61 6.71
C ALA A 9 7.47 -0.52 8.19
N MET A 10 6.99 0.54 8.83
CA MET A 10 7.23 0.82 10.25
C MET A 10 5.91 0.98 11.00
N SER A 11 5.78 0.37 12.16
CA SER A 11 4.60 0.44 13.03
C SER A 11 4.84 1.21 14.33
N CYS A 12 5.95 1.94 14.42
CA CYS A 12 6.25 2.75 15.59
C CYS A 12 5.17 3.85 15.73
N PRO A 13 4.47 3.96 16.87
CA PRO A 13 3.59 5.11 17.11
C PRO A 13 4.44 6.38 17.31
N PRO A 14 3.89 7.58 16.99
CA PRO A 14 4.59 8.82 17.28
C PRO A 14 4.84 8.97 18.80
N PRO A 15 5.91 9.65 19.20
CA PRO A 15 6.20 9.86 20.62
C PRO A 15 5.08 10.65 21.29
N VAL A 16 4.85 10.37 22.58
CA VAL A 16 3.93 11.14 23.41
C VAL A 16 4.63 12.46 23.78
N PRO A 17 4.09 13.63 23.37
CA PRO A 17 4.79 14.89 23.56
C PRO A 17 4.79 15.35 25.01
N GLU A 18 5.93 15.84 25.49
CA GLU A 18 6.05 16.57 26.76
C GLU A 18 5.84 18.08 26.51
N LEU A 19 4.62 18.55 26.76
CA LEU A 19 4.22 19.94 26.46
C LEU A 19 4.95 21.00 27.32
N ALA A 20 5.58 20.62 28.40
CA ALA A 20 6.31 21.57 29.27
C ALA A 20 7.42 22.32 28.50
N GLY A 21 8.00 21.73 27.45
CA GLY A 21 8.99 22.37 26.58
C GLY A 21 8.39 23.19 25.42
N GLY A 22 7.06 23.25 25.31
CA GLY A 22 6.34 23.87 24.18
C GLY A 22 6.32 22.99 22.92
N TYR A 23 5.45 23.33 21.99
CA TYR A 23 5.23 22.55 20.76
C TYR A 23 6.49 22.46 19.87
N GLY A 24 7.33 23.49 19.86
CA GLY A 24 8.58 23.46 19.10
C GLY A 24 9.54 22.36 19.56
N ALA A 25 9.62 22.11 20.87
CA ALA A 25 10.40 21.00 21.43
C ALA A 25 9.79 19.64 21.06
N CYS A 26 8.45 19.52 21.09
CA CYS A 26 7.73 18.31 20.67
C CYS A 26 7.99 17.97 19.18
N VAL A 27 7.96 18.97 18.30
CA VAL A 27 8.30 18.78 16.88
C VAL A 27 9.73 18.29 16.69
N ALA A 28 10.68 18.88 17.42
CA ALA A 28 12.08 18.44 17.37
C ALA A 28 12.26 17.00 17.90
N GLU A 29 11.45 16.58 18.87
CA GLU A 29 11.43 15.20 19.37
C GLU A 29 10.89 14.23 18.32
N VAL A 30 9.77 14.57 17.65
CA VAL A 30 9.22 13.77 16.55
C VAL A 30 10.24 13.59 15.42
N ILE A 31 10.96 14.64 15.04
CA ILE A 31 12.01 14.58 14.02
C ILE A 31 13.11 13.60 14.45
N ARG A 32 13.68 13.77 15.65
CA ARG A 32 14.73 12.87 16.18
C ARG A 32 14.24 11.42 16.27
N PHE A 33 12.99 11.22 16.68
CA PHE A 33 12.38 9.90 16.75
C PHE A 33 12.36 9.22 15.38
N TRP A 34 11.93 9.91 14.32
CA TRP A 34 11.90 9.33 12.98
C TRP A 34 13.29 9.18 12.36
N GLU A 35 14.20 10.12 12.58
CA GLU A 35 15.62 9.97 12.19
C GLU A 35 16.22 8.70 12.80
N TYR A 36 16.02 8.47 14.11
CA TYR A 36 16.49 7.26 14.78
C TYR A 36 15.78 5.99 14.30
N SER A 37 14.45 6.04 14.13
CA SER A 37 13.65 4.87 13.78
C SER A 37 13.93 4.38 12.37
N LEU A 38 14.10 5.29 11.42
CA LEU A 38 14.40 4.98 10.02
C LEU A 38 15.76 4.28 9.85
N GLU A 39 16.74 4.54 10.70
CA GLU A 39 18.03 3.84 10.69
C GLU A 39 17.90 2.31 10.93
N LYS A 40 16.73 1.82 11.34
CA LYS A 40 16.47 0.38 11.48
C LYS A 40 16.20 -0.32 10.15
N VAL A 41 15.71 0.40 9.14
CA VAL A 41 15.33 -0.14 7.82
C VAL A 41 16.20 0.40 6.69
N LEU A 42 16.83 1.55 6.84
CA LEU A 42 17.69 2.15 5.81
C LEU A 42 18.89 1.26 5.40
N PRO A 43 19.51 0.46 6.30
CA PRO A 43 20.55 -0.48 5.88
C PRO A 43 20.08 -1.56 4.90
N ASP A 44 18.79 -1.85 4.88
CA ASP A 44 18.21 -2.80 3.90
C ASP A 44 18.12 -2.21 2.49
N GLN A 45 18.40 -0.92 2.31
CA GLN A 45 18.32 -0.19 1.03
C GLN A 45 16.94 -0.33 0.35
N PRO A 46 15.85 0.04 1.04
CA PRO A 46 14.52 -0.06 0.46
C PRO A 46 14.30 0.94 -0.68
N ASP A 47 13.44 0.58 -1.65
CA ASP A 47 12.93 1.50 -2.66
C ASP A 47 11.82 2.38 -2.08
N LEU A 48 11.04 1.83 -1.13
CA LEU A 48 9.94 2.52 -0.45
C LEU A 48 9.96 2.23 1.05
N ILE A 49 9.78 3.28 1.86
CA ILE A 49 9.48 3.15 3.30
C ILE A 49 8.07 3.67 3.55
N VAL A 50 7.24 2.89 4.24
CA VAL A 50 5.86 3.25 4.60
C VAL A 50 5.77 3.53 6.10
N LEU A 51 5.26 4.71 6.45
CA LEU A 51 5.01 5.13 7.82
C LEU A 51 3.52 5.00 8.18
N PRO A 52 3.17 4.83 9.46
CA PRO A 52 1.80 4.68 9.88
C PRO A 52 0.99 5.98 9.75
N GLU A 53 -0.34 5.88 9.90
CA GLU A 53 -1.23 7.04 9.93
C GLU A 53 -0.82 8.02 11.05
N CYS A 54 -0.89 9.33 10.73
CA CYS A 54 -0.56 10.42 11.66
C CYS A 54 0.80 10.17 12.36
N CYS A 55 1.81 9.77 11.60
CA CYS A 55 3.10 9.35 12.14
C CYS A 55 3.83 10.44 12.96
N ASP A 56 3.38 11.68 12.85
CA ASP A 56 3.97 12.83 13.54
C ASP A 56 3.06 13.46 14.61
N LEU A 57 1.87 12.87 14.86
CA LEU A 57 0.88 13.44 15.77
C LEU A 57 0.35 12.41 16.78
N SER A 58 0.64 12.61 18.06
CA SER A 58 0.16 11.72 19.11
C SER A 58 -1.35 11.86 19.36
N ASN A 59 -2.01 10.72 19.57
CA ASN A 59 -3.41 10.67 19.97
C ASN A 59 -3.68 11.13 21.43
N SER A 60 -2.63 11.28 22.24
CA SER A 60 -2.76 11.79 23.62
C SER A 60 -3.13 13.26 23.70
N LEU A 61 -2.94 14.03 22.62
CA LEU A 61 -3.28 15.44 22.55
C LEU A 61 -4.78 15.65 22.40
N THR A 62 -5.32 16.66 23.12
CA THR A 62 -6.68 17.14 22.91
C THR A 62 -6.85 17.76 21.51
N PRO A 63 -8.07 17.89 20.96
CA PRO A 63 -8.29 18.50 19.63
C PRO A 63 -7.61 19.87 19.49
N ARG A 64 -7.72 20.73 20.48
CA ARG A 64 -7.06 22.05 20.48
C ARG A 64 -5.53 21.94 20.43
N GLN A 65 -4.95 21.08 21.27
CA GLN A 65 -3.52 20.85 21.28
C GLN A 65 -2.99 20.27 19.97
N LYS A 66 -3.78 19.41 19.30
CA LYS A 66 -3.46 18.90 17.97
C LYS A 66 -3.35 20.02 16.95
N LEU A 67 -4.33 20.93 16.91
CA LEU A 67 -4.30 22.08 15.99
C LEU A 67 -3.11 23.02 16.27
N ASP A 68 -2.85 23.34 17.54
CA ASP A 68 -1.71 24.17 17.94
C ASP A 68 -0.37 23.51 17.56
N PHE A 69 -0.27 22.18 17.74
CA PHE A 69 0.93 21.41 17.32
C PHE A 69 1.10 21.44 15.78
N LEU A 70 0.02 21.25 15.03
CA LEU A 70 0.07 21.26 13.56
C LEU A 70 0.51 22.62 13.01
N GLU A 71 0.04 23.71 13.61
CA GLU A 71 0.47 25.07 13.26
C GLU A 71 1.96 25.28 13.54
N GLU A 72 2.42 24.93 14.72
CA GLU A 72 3.83 25.03 15.12
C GLU A 72 4.74 24.10 14.28
N ARG A 73 4.26 22.89 13.98
CA ARG A 73 4.99 21.91 13.18
C ARG A 73 5.27 22.43 11.76
N GLY A 74 4.26 23.03 11.12
CA GLY A 74 4.37 23.45 9.72
C GLY A 74 4.84 22.30 8.81
N THR A 75 5.91 22.53 8.03
CA THR A 75 6.54 21.53 7.15
C THR A 75 7.75 20.83 7.76
N ARG A 76 8.17 21.17 8.98
CA ARG A 76 9.47 20.76 9.57
C ARG A 76 9.68 19.23 9.58
N VAL A 77 8.65 18.44 9.89
CA VAL A 77 8.75 16.97 9.87
C VAL A 77 8.87 16.49 8.43
N GLN A 78 8.04 17.01 7.51
CA GLN A 78 8.15 16.73 6.08
C GLN A 78 9.55 17.04 5.55
N ASP A 79 10.11 18.20 5.88
CA ASP A 79 11.42 18.64 5.42
C ASP A 79 12.54 17.73 5.95
N ALA A 80 12.40 17.22 7.18
CA ALA A 80 13.32 16.25 7.75
C ALA A 80 13.26 14.91 7.00
N LEU A 81 12.07 14.39 6.76
CA LEU A 81 11.86 13.16 5.98
C LEU A 81 12.33 13.33 4.53
N ALA A 82 12.11 14.49 3.91
CA ALA A 82 12.57 14.81 2.56
C ALA A 82 14.11 14.77 2.45
N ARG A 83 14.83 15.31 3.46
CA ARG A 83 16.29 15.18 3.50
C ARG A 83 16.75 13.74 3.58
N ILE A 84 16.06 12.89 4.36
CA ILE A 84 16.38 11.45 4.43
C ILE A 84 16.11 10.79 3.09
N ALA A 85 14.93 11.02 2.47
CA ALA A 85 14.58 10.49 1.16
C ALA A 85 15.65 10.81 0.12
N ALA A 86 16.09 12.08 0.05
CA ALA A 86 17.11 12.53 -0.88
C ALA A 86 18.51 11.94 -0.58
N SER A 87 18.91 11.89 0.68
CA SER A 87 20.25 11.40 1.06
C SER A 87 20.41 9.89 0.94
N ARG A 88 19.32 9.15 1.02
CA ARG A 88 19.28 7.67 0.95
C ARG A 88 18.73 7.14 -0.37
N HIS A 89 18.28 8.04 -1.28
CA HIS A 89 17.67 7.70 -2.57
C HIS A 89 16.47 6.76 -2.46
N VAL A 90 15.57 7.03 -1.50
CA VAL A 90 14.41 6.19 -1.16
C VAL A 90 13.12 6.98 -1.25
N TYR A 91 12.02 6.33 -1.67
CA TYR A 91 10.69 6.89 -1.48
C TYR A 91 10.26 6.76 -0.03
N ILE A 92 9.63 7.80 0.53
CA ILE A 92 9.00 7.73 1.86
C ILE A 92 7.52 8.10 1.73
N ALA A 93 6.63 7.15 2.00
CA ALA A 93 5.20 7.38 2.15
C ALA A 93 4.91 7.66 3.62
N TYR A 94 4.57 8.90 3.96
CA TYR A 94 4.24 9.29 5.33
C TYR A 94 2.83 9.86 5.43
N SER A 95 2.11 9.48 6.47
CA SER A 95 0.76 9.97 6.71
C SER A 95 0.73 11.00 7.84
N SER A 96 0.03 12.10 7.60
CA SER A 96 -0.08 13.22 8.52
C SER A 96 -1.34 14.03 8.26
N TYR A 97 -1.78 14.82 9.25
CA TYR A 97 -2.68 15.93 8.98
C TYR A 97 -1.89 17.10 8.41
N ALA A 98 -2.31 17.61 7.27
CA ALA A 98 -1.71 18.81 6.67
C ALA A 98 -2.75 19.61 5.89
N ARG A 99 -2.43 20.89 5.61
CA ARG A 99 -3.25 21.67 4.70
C ARG A 99 -2.93 21.30 3.26
N ALA A 100 -4.00 21.03 2.50
CA ALA A 100 -3.92 20.84 1.06
C ALA A 100 -3.80 22.20 0.34
N GLU A 101 -3.69 22.18 -0.99
CA GLU A 101 -3.58 23.40 -1.82
C GLU A 101 -4.75 24.37 -1.64
N ASP A 102 -5.95 23.86 -1.34
CA ASP A 102 -7.15 24.65 -1.05
C ASP A 102 -7.15 25.30 0.35
N GLY A 103 -6.08 25.09 1.13
CA GLY A 103 -5.93 25.57 2.50
C GLY A 103 -6.67 24.76 3.57
N GLU A 104 -7.49 23.79 3.17
CA GLU A 104 -8.27 22.96 4.07
C GLU A 104 -7.43 21.86 4.72
N LEU A 105 -7.71 21.53 5.97
CA LEU A 105 -7.03 20.46 6.69
C LEU A 105 -7.47 19.08 6.16
N ARG A 106 -6.50 18.23 5.85
CA ARG A 106 -6.71 16.86 5.38
C ARG A 106 -5.90 15.87 6.21
N ASN A 107 -6.41 14.65 6.35
CA ASN A 107 -5.62 13.47 6.68
C ASN A 107 -5.12 12.89 5.36
N MET A 108 -3.80 12.78 5.19
CA MET A 108 -3.21 12.43 3.90
C MET A 108 -2.00 11.53 4.02
N VAL A 109 -1.70 10.78 2.96
CA VAL A 109 -0.39 10.17 2.72
C VAL A 109 0.32 10.96 1.64
N ARG A 110 1.55 11.42 1.91
CA ARG A 110 2.45 12.04 0.94
C ARG A 110 3.61 11.12 0.61
N TYR A 111 4.00 11.15 -0.66
CA TYR A 111 5.18 10.45 -1.15
C TYR A 111 6.30 11.45 -1.39
N LEU A 112 7.37 11.30 -0.64
CA LEU A 112 8.64 11.99 -0.89
C LEU A 112 9.48 11.10 -1.80
N ASP A 113 9.93 11.64 -2.92
CA ASP A 113 10.73 10.90 -3.88
C ASP A 113 12.23 10.87 -3.51
N PRO A 114 13.07 10.10 -4.24
CA PRO A 114 14.51 10.05 -4.02
C PRO A 114 15.27 11.37 -4.21
N HIS A 115 14.59 12.44 -4.59
CA HIS A 115 15.13 13.81 -4.65
C HIS A 115 14.60 14.69 -3.50
N GLY A 116 13.76 14.14 -2.62
CA GLY A 116 13.12 14.85 -1.53
C GLY A 116 11.94 15.73 -1.96
N GLN A 117 11.43 15.53 -3.19
CA GLN A 117 10.27 16.27 -3.67
C GLN A 117 8.98 15.47 -3.41
N VAL A 118 7.85 16.18 -3.35
CA VAL A 118 6.54 15.51 -3.25
C VAL A 118 6.17 14.94 -4.61
N ALA A 119 6.20 13.61 -4.74
CA ALA A 119 5.81 12.88 -5.95
C ALA A 119 4.29 12.75 -6.11
N GLY A 120 3.55 12.82 -5.01
CA GLY A 120 2.10 12.73 -5.02
C GLY A 120 1.54 12.61 -3.62
N GLU A 121 0.21 12.73 -3.53
CA GLU A 121 -0.50 12.60 -2.25
C GLU A 121 -1.87 11.93 -2.44
N TYR A 122 -2.33 11.27 -1.39
CA TYR A 122 -3.67 10.73 -1.26
C TYR A 122 -4.36 11.38 -0.06
N LEU A 123 -5.58 11.85 -0.25
CA LEU A 123 -6.42 12.45 0.79
C LEU A 123 -7.44 11.42 1.27
N LYS A 124 -7.48 11.14 2.56
CA LYS A 124 -8.40 10.16 3.18
C LYS A 124 -9.83 10.41 2.76
N ASN A 125 -10.44 9.42 2.11
CA ASN A 125 -11.80 9.54 1.58
C ASN A 125 -12.87 9.34 2.66
N HIS A 126 -12.60 8.51 3.67
CA HIS A 126 -13.54 8.16 4.72
C HIS A 126 -12.93 8.47 6.09
N LEU A 127 -13.32 9.59 6.65
CA LEU A 127 -12.88 10.03 7.98
C LEU A 127 -13.66 9.29 9.08
N VAL A 128 -13.02 9.09 10.22
CA VAL A 128 -13.78 8.92 11.46
C VAL A 128 -14.50 10.24 11.75
N ILE A 129 -15.75 10.20 12.15
CA ILE A 129 -16.61 11.40 12.28
C ILE A 129 -15.96 12.51 13.11
N THR A 130 -15.28 12.13 14.18
CA THR A 130 -14.58 13.08 15.06
C THR A 130 -13.41 13.82 14.39
N GLU A 131 -12.79 13.27 13.34
CA GLU A 131 -11.77 14.00 12.57
C GLU A 131 -12.35 15.24 11.91
N ASN A 132 -13.61 15.15 11.42
CA ASN A 132 -14.30 16.29 10.83
C ASN A 132 -14.89 17.21 11.90
N GLU A 133 -15.64 16.67 12.87
CA GLU A 133 -16.39 17.46 13.86
C GLU A 133 -15.48 18.21 14.85
N GLU A 134 -14.38 17.59 15.29
CA GLU A 134 -13.49 18.15 16.31
C GLU A 134 -12.28 18.90 15.75
N LEU A 135 -11.75 18.44 14.62
CA LEU A 135 -10.53 19.00 14.00
C LEU A 135 -10.82 19.80 12.71
N GLY A 136 -12.02 19.70 12.14
CA GLY A 136 -12.36 20.35 10.89
C GLY A 136 -11.68 19.72 9.65
N VAL A 137 -11.23 18.47 9.76
CA VAL A 137 -10.62 17.74 8.63
C VAL A 137 -11.66 17.53 7.53
N ARG A 138 -11.31 17.78 6.28
CA ARG A 138 -12.19 17.58 5.13
C ARG A 138 -11.95 16.22 4.48
N TYR A 139 -13.03 15.61 3.97
CA TYR A 139 -13.00 14.35 3.22
C TYR A 139 -12.27 14.52 1.89
N GLY A 140 -11.44 13.53 1.53
CA GLY A 140 -10.99 13.34 0.17
C GLY A 140 -12.09 12.73 -0.70
N THR A 141 -11.96 12.84 -2.01
CA THR A 141 -12.96 12.32 -2.97
C THR A 141 -12.33 11.51 -4.11
N ARG A 142 -11.00 11.51 -4.19
CA ARG A 142 -10.24 10.90 -5.30
C ARG A 142 -9.56 9.61 -4.84
N ALA A 143 -9.35 8.70 -5.78
CA ALA A 143 -8.61 7.46 -5.60
C ALA A 143 -7.53 7.35 -6.70
N ASP A 144 -6.81 8.44 -6.95
CA ASP A 144 -5.78 8.47 -7.98
C ASP A 144 -4.59 7.61 -7.58
N LEU A 145 -3.97 6.97 -8.58
CA LEU A 145 -2.74 6.24 -8.37
C LEU A 145 -1.55 7.19 -8.36
N ILE A 146 -0.65 7.00 -7.41
CA ILE A 146 0.61 7.73 -7.35
C ILE A 146 1.63 7.00 -8.24
N GLN A 147 2.25 7.75 -9.15
CA GLN A 147 3.28 7.22 -10.03
C GLN A 147 4.63 7.29 -9.31
N THR A 148 5.30 6.16 -9.21
CA THR A 148 6.68 6.06 -8.70
C THR A 148 7.60 5.49 -9.77
N ALA A 149 8.90 5.52 -9.55
CA ALA A 149 9.86 4.91 -10.48
C ALA A 149 9.68 3.39 -10.60
N PHE A 150 9.13 2.73 -9.56
CA PHE A 150 8.95 1.28 -9.54
C PHE A 150 7.54 0.83 -9.97
N GLY A 151 6.54 1.72 -9.98
CA GLY A 151 5.18 1.32 -10.37
C GLY A 151 4.08 2.23 -9.86
N LYS A 152 2.83 1.78 -10.01
CA LYS A 152 1.61 2.50 -9.67
C LYS A 152 1.15 2.10 -8.26
N VAL A 153 1.00 3.09 -7.38
CA VAL A 153 0.66 2.86 -5.97
C VAL A 153 -0.72 3.43 -5.66
N GLY A 154 -1.60 2.58 -5.13
CA GLY A 154 -2.88 2.98 -4.54
C GLY A 154 -2.76 3.14 -3.03
N ASN A 155 -3.68 3.88 -2.40
CA ASN A 155 -3.59 4.20 -0.98
C ASN A 155 -4.93 4.03 -0.26
N ALA A 156 -4.85 3.61 1.00
CA ALA A 156 -5.95 3.68 1.94
C ALA A 156 -5.43 4.12 3.32
N ILE A 157 -6.18 4.94 4.03
CA ILE A 157 -5.84 5.38 5.38
C ILE A 157 -6.90 4.87 6.35
N CYS A 158 -6.49 3.99 7.27
CA CYS A 158 -7.27 3.58 8.44
C CYS A 158 -8.71 3.20 8.09
N PHE A 159 -9.69 4.03 8.42
CA PHE A 159 -11.11 3.80 8.24
C PHE A 159 -11.54 3.57 6.77
N ASP A 160 -10.75 4.06 5.80
CA ASP A 160 -10.97 3.82 4.35
C ASP A 160 -11.13 2.35 4.01
N LEU A 161 -10.41 1.47 4.71
CA LEU A 161 -10.35 0.04 4.38
C LEU A 161 -11.72 -0.66 4.53
N ASN A 162 -12.68 -0.05 5.22
CA ASN A 162 -14.02 -0.60 5.42
C ASN A 162 -14.98 -0.33 4.25
N PHE A 163 -14.59 0.46 3.26
CA PHE A 163 -15.50 0.97 2.24
C PHE A 163 -15.25 0.34 0.86
N ASP A 164 -16.19 -0.48 0.43
CA ASP A 164 -16.14 -1.15 -0.86
C ASP A 164 -16.08 -0.19 -2.06
N GLN A 165 -16.72 0.98 -1.96
CA GLN A 165 -16.71 1.98 -3.02
C GLN A 165 -15.28 2.41 -3.37
N LEU A 166 -14.43 2.63 -2.37
CA LEU A 166 -13.03 2.99 -2.60
C LEU A 166 -12.23 1.79 -3.14
N ARG A 167 -12.43 0.61 -2.55
CA ARG A 167 -11.77 -0.63 -2.98
C ARG A 167 -12.04 -0.94 -4.45
N LEU A 168 -13.30 -0.86 -4.89
CA LEU A 168 -13.69 -1.13 -6.27
C LEU A 168 -13.09 -0.14 -7.25
N ARG A 169 -13.01 1.17 -6.89
CA ARG A 169 -12.33 2.17 -7.71
C ARG A 169 -10.85 1.85 -7.92
N TYR A 170 -10.16 1.32 -6.92
CA TYR A 170 -8.78 0.86 -7.08
C TYR A 170 -8.68 -0.44 -7.88
N ALA A 171 -9.61 -1.39 -7.68
CA ALA A 171 -9.63 -2.62 -8.46
C ALA A 171 -9.77 -2.36 -9.98
N GLU A 172 -10.53 -1.34 -10.36
CA GLU A 172 -10.66 -0.90 -11.77
C GLU A 172 -9.35 -0.29 -12.31
N GLN A 173 -8.60 0.43 -11.47
CA GLN A 173 -7.36 1.11 -11.86
C GLN A 173 -6.13 0.19 -11.84
N LYS A 174 -6.23 -0.98 -11.19
CA LYS A 174 -5.17 -2.00 -11.10
C LYS A 174 -3.83 -1.44 -10.59
N PRO A 175 -3.75 -0.95 -9.33
CA PRO A 175 -2.47 -0.59 -8.72
C PRO A 175 -1.56 -1.82 -8.65
N GLU A 176 -0.26 -1.62 -8.71
CA GLU A 176 0.72 -2.70 -8.54
C GLU A 176 1.04 -2.94 -7.06
N LEU A 177 0.96 -1.87 -6.25
CA LEU A 177 1.10 -1.89 -4.80
C LEU A 177 0.00 -1.06 -4.15
N MET A 178 -0.66 -1.58 -3.13
CA MET A 178 -1.51 -0.84 -2.21
C MET A 178 -0.74 -0.52 -0.94
N VAL A 179 -0.81 0.73 -0.49
CA VAL A 179 -0.25 1.18 0.79
C VAL A 179 -1.41 1.46 1.76
N PHE A 180 -1.32 0.87 2.93
CA PHE A 180 -2.28 1.06 4.03
C PHE A 180 -1.58 1.63 5.26
N SER A 181 -1.70 2.94 5.47
CA SER A 181 -1.23 3.64 6.66
C SER A 181 -2.36 3.75 7.69
N SER A 182 -2.18 3.23 8.92
CA SER A 182 -3.31 3.08 9.83
C SER A 182 -2.94 3.21 11.31
N MET A 183 -3.96 3.48 12.12
CA MET A 183 -3.99 3.32 13.57
C MET A 183 -4.88 2.15 14.01
N TYR A 184 -5.59 1.49 13.08
CA TYR A 184 -6.37 0.29 13.36
C TYR A 184 -5.94 -0.88 12.47
N HIS A 185 -6.15 -2.11 12.94
CA HIS A 185 -5.54 -3.30 12.34
C HIS A 185 -6.00 -3.57 10.88
N GLY A 186 -7.23 -3.22 10.51
CA GLY A 186 -7.79 -3.57 9.20
C GLY A 186 -8.16 -5.05 9.02
N GLY A 187 -7.56 -5.94 9.81
CA GLY A 187 -7.90 -7.35 9.91
C GLY A 187 -8.04 -8.06 8.56
N LEU A 188 -9.16 -8.77 8.40
CA LEU A 188 -9.52 -9.50 7.19
C LEU A 188 -9.56 -8.61 5.92
N MET A 189 -9.81 -7.30 6.07
CA MET A 189 -9.95 -6.43 4.90
C MET A 189 -8.64 -6.21 4.16
N GLN A 190 -7.49 -6.34 4.83
CA GLN A 190 -6.19 -6.22 4.16
C GLN A 190 -6.01 -7.26 3.03
N PRO A 191 -6.10 -8.59 3.27
CA PRO A 191 -6.01 -9.58 2.19
C PRO A 191 -7.16 -9.47 1.18
N VAL A 192 -8.37 -9.06 1.60
CA VAL A 192 -9.49 -8.81 0.67
C VAL A 192 -9.17 -7.69 -0.31
N TRP A 193 -8.56 -6.59 0.15
CA TRP A 193 -8.13 -5.50 -0.72
C TRP A 193 -7.01 -5.95 -1.68
N ALA A 194 -5.98 -6.63 -1.17
CA ALA A 194 -4.90 -7.18 -2.00
C ALA A 194 -5.45 -8.05 -3.14
N TYR A 195 -6.30 -9.03 -2.78
CA TYR A 195 -6.93 -9.92 -3.77
C TYR A 195 -7.85 -9.17 -4.74
N SER A 196 -8.69 -8.26 -4.26
CA SER A 196 -9.63 -7.53 -5.12
C SER A 196 -8.94 -6.62 -6.13
N CYS A 197 -7.86 -5.95 -5.69
CA CYS A 197 -7.09 -5.05 -6.55
C CYS A 197 -6.05 -5.80 -7.41
N ARG A 198 -5.86 -7.11 -7.21
CA ARG A 198 -4.77 -7.89 -7.82
C ARG A 198 -3.42 -7.27 -7.57
N SER A 199 -3.19 -6.78 -6.36
CA SER A 199 -2.06 -5.92 -5.99
C SER A 199 -1.37 -6.47 -4.75
N TYR A 200 -0.05 -6.31 -4.64
CA TYR A 200 0.58 -6.40 -3.34
C TYR A 200 -0.04 -5.35 -2.41
N LEU A 201 -0.11 -5.66 -1.12
CA LEU A 201 -0.54 -4.68 -0.11
C LEU A 201 0.46 -4.67 1.04
N VAL A 202 1.00 -3.48 1.32
CA VAL A 202 1.82 -3.23 2.51
C VAL A 202 1.06 -2.37 3.51
N SER A 203 1.05 -2.79 4.77
CA SER A 203 0.48 -2.01 5.86
C SER A 203 1.52 -1.55 6.86
N ALA A 204 1.32 -0.35 7.37
CA ALA A 204 2.03 0.24 8.51
C ALA A 204 0.98 0.69 9.54
N VAL A 205 0.83 -0.08 10.62
CA VAL A 205 -0.23 0.17 11.62
C VAL A 205 0.40 0.54 12.96
N ALA A 206 0.19 1.78 13.37
CA ALA A 206 0.82 2.36 14.56
C ALA A 206 0.58 1.51 15.83
N GLY A 207 1.64 1.08 16.49
CA GLY A 207 1.61 0.31 17.73
C GLY A 207 1.09 -1.13 17.61
N ILE A 208 0.71 -1.57 16.40
CA ILE A 208 0.13 -2.91 16.18
C ILE A 208 1.05 -3.78 15.34
N GLY A 209 1.51 -3.30 14.18
CA GLY A 209 2.42 -4.06 13.33
C GLY A 209 2.33 -3.69 11.86
N CYS A 210 3.23 -4.28 11.07
CA CYS A 210 3.28 -4.16 9.62
C CYS A 210 3.00 -5.52 9.00
N GLN A 211 2.34 -5.55 7.85
CA GLN A 211 2.06 -6.78 7.10
C GLN A 211 2.27 -6.53 5.60
N MET A 212 2.70 -7.56 4.89
CA MET A 212 2.81 -7.59 3.43
C MET A 212 1.98 -8.75 2.91
N PHE A 213 1.05 -8.46 2.00
CA PHE A 213 0.21 -9.46 1.33
C PHE A 213 0.54 -9.55 -0.15
N SER A 214 0.45 -10.76 -0.70
CA SER A 214 0.53 -11.02 -2.14
C SER A 214 -0.75 -10.56 -2.86
N PRO A 215 -0.75 -10.44 -4.20
CA PRO A 215 -1.94 -10.19 -5.00
C PRO A 215 -3.04 -11.27 -4.88
N LEU A 216 -2.73 -12.39 -4.24
CA LEU A 216 -3.68 -13.45 -3.91
C LEU A 216 -4.18 -13.39 -2.46
N GLY A 217 -3.78 -12.37 -1.69
CA GLY A 217 -4.17 -12.20 -0.30
C GLY A 217 -3.38 -13.05 0.70
N GLU A 218 -2.30 -13.70 0.27
CA GLU A 218 -1.43 -14.47 1.15
C GLU A 218 -0.52 -13.55 1.97
N LEU A 219 -0.38 -13.81 3.27
CA LEU A 219 0.54 -13.08 4.13
C LEU A 219 1.99 -13.51 3.84
N LEU A 220 2.76 -12.61 3.23
CA LEU A 220 4.16 -12.86 2.87
C LEU A 220 5.13 -12.56 4.01
N LYS A 221 4.90 -11.47 4.73
CA LYS A 221 5.73 -11.03 5.84
C LYS A 221 4.94 -10.18 6.83
N HIS A 222 5.38 -10.19 8.08
CA HIS A 222 4.86 -9.31 9.13
C HIS A 222 5.96 -8.88 10.09
N SER A 223 5.76 -7.74 10.74
CA SER A 223 6.58 -7.30 11.88
C SER A 223 6.17 -8.06 13.14
N THR A 224 6.98 -7.93 14.20
CA THR A 224 6.71 -8.58 15.49
C THR A 224 6.71 -7.54 16.61
N ASN A 225 6.34 -7.96 17.82
CA ASN A 225 6.46 -7.11 19.00
C ASN A 225 7.92 -6.77 19.38
N TYR A 226 8.89 -7.55 18.89
CA TYR A 226 10.33 -7.28 19.09
C TYR A 226 10.89 -6.31 18.05
N PHE A 227 10.36 -6.38 16.83
CA PHE A 227 10.77 -5.56 15.69
C PHE A 227 9.53 -4.89 15.11
N PRO A 228 9.23 -3.62 15.50
CA PRO A 228 8.05 -2.89 15.01
C PRO A 228 8.28 -2.35 13.59
N TYR A 229 8.97 -3.10 12.76
CA TYR A 229 9.25 -2.82 11.36
C TYR A 229 9.48 -4.13 10.60
N MET A 230 9.39 -4.06 9.30
CA MET A 230 9.75 -5.15 8.40
C MET A 230 10.30 -4.60 7.09
N THR A 231 11.09 -5.41 6.39
CA THR A 231 11.47 -5.19 4.99
C THR A 231 11.15 -6.45 4.20
N ALA A 232 10.53 -6.32 3.04
CA ALA A 232 10.20 -7.43 2.15
C ALA A 232 10.53 -7.06 0.70
N ASP A 233 11.02 -8.03 -0.05
CA ASP A 233 11.17 -7.93 -1.50
C ASP A 233 9.90 -8.46 -2.17
N ILE A 234 9.39 -7.74 -3.16
CA ILE A 234 8.24 -8.12 -3.98
C ILE A 234 8.62 -8.01 -5.46
N ASN A 235 8.06 -8.89 -6.28
CA ASN A 235 8.28 -8.84 -7.73
C ASN A 235 7.02 -8.30 -8.41
N LEU A 236 7.09 -7.10 -8.99
CA LEU A 236 5.97 -6.45 -9.69
C LEU A 236 5.79 -6.97 -11.13
N ASP A 237 6.62 -7.90 -11.58
CA ASP A 237 6.41 -8.62 -12.85
C ASP A 237 5.66 -9.92 -12.59
N TYR A 238 4.36 -9.81 -12.44
CA TYR A 238 3.47 -10.93 -12.12
C TYR A 238 2.18 -10.90 -12.93
N VAL A 239 1.54 -12.07 -13.05
CA VAL A 239 0.19 -12.25 -13.60
C VAL A 239 -0.57 -13.24 -12.73
N PRO A 240 -1.70 -12.85 -12.13
CA PRO A 240 -2.64 -13.80 -11.52
C PRO A 240 -3.33 -14.65 -12.60
N VAL A 241 -3.31 -15.95 -12.40
CA VAL A 241 -3.85 -16.95 -13.35
C VAL A 241 -4.76 -17.92 -12.62
N HIS A 242 -5.92 -18.26 -13.16
CA HIS A 242 -6.75 -19.33 -12.61
C HIS A 242 -6.28 -20.68 -13.11
N LEU A 243 -6.34 -21.73 -12.29
CA LEU A 243 -5.89 -23.08 -12.66
C LEU A 243 -6.77 -23.72 -13.74
N ASP A 244 -8.08 -23.42 -13.77
CA ASP A 244 -9.00 -23.94 -14.78
C ASP A 244 -8.47 -23.62 -16.19
N PHE A 245 -8.42 -24.62 -17.06
CA PHE A 245 -7.96 -24.57 -18.47
C PHE A 245 -6.48 -24.21 -18.65
N ASN A 246 -5.74 -23.82 -17.59
CA ASN A 246 -4.36 -23.40 -17.67
C ASN A 246 -3.37 -24.42 -17.10
N TRP A 247 -3.81 -25.44 -16.36
CA TRP A 247 -2.92 -26.38 -15.68
C TRP A 247 -1.84 -26.96 -16.59
N PRO A 248 -2.19 -27.60 -17.76
CA PRO A 248 -1.16 -28.15 -18.65
C PRO A 248 -0.23 -27.08 -19.25
N LYS A 249 -0.72 -25.86 -19.44
CA LYS A 249 0.04 -24.72 -19.96
C LYS A 249 1.06 -24.23 -18.94
N LEU A 250 0.67 -24.17 -17.67
CA LEU A 250 1.57 -23.82 -16.56
C LEU A 250 2.66 -24.87 -16.37
N ASP A 251 2.32 -26.17 -16.46
CA ASP A 251 3.29 -27.27 -16.42
C ASP A 251 4.30 -27.18 -17.56
N ALA A 252 3.82 -26.91 -18.79
CA ALA A 252 4.68 -26.74 -19.97
C ALA A 252 5.60 -25.50 -19.81
N ALA A 253 5.09 -24.38 -19.31
CA ALA A 253 5.87 -23.20 -19.04
C ALA A 253 6.96 -23.48 -17.99
N LYS A 254 6.59 -24.17 -16.89
CA LYS A 254 7.54 -24.56 -15.86
C LYS A 254 8.61 -25.53 -16.35
N ALA A 255 8.22 -26.49 -17.20
CA ALA A 255 9.18 -27.41 -17.81
C ALA A 255 10.19 -26.69 -18.72
N LYS A 256 9.75 -25.65 -19.46
CA LYS A 256 10.63 -24.86 -20.35
C LYS A 256 11.54 -23.91 -19.58
N TYR A 257 10.99 -23.15 -18.64
CA TYR A 257 11.68 -22.02 -18.02
C TYR A 257 12.30 -22.32 -16.65
N GLY A 258 11.92 -23.44 -16.02
CA GLY A 258 12.52 -23.86 -14.75
C GLY A 258 12.44 -22.81 -13.65
N THR A 259 13.60 -22.37 -13.17
CA THR A 259 13.72 -21.36 -12.09
C THR A 259 13.56 -19.92 -12.58
N SER A 260 13.53 -19.70 -13.90
CA SER A 260 13.31 -18.35 -14.45
C SER A 260 11.87 -17.89 -14.35
N ILE A 261 10.95 -18.76 -13.91
CA ILE A 261 9.59 -18.40 -13.51
C ILE A 261 9.24 -19.04 -12.17
N GLN A 262 8.35 -18.37 -11.43
CA GLN A 262 7.72 -18.97 -10.26
C GLN A 262 6.21 -19.05 -10.48
N ILE A 263 5.59 -20.13 -10.02
CA ILE A 263 4.15 -20.32 -9.94
C ILE A 263 3.85 -20.54 -8.46
N GLN A 264 3.33 -19.49 -7.81
CA GLN A 264 3.00 -19.51 -6.39
C GLN A 264 1.54 -19.88 -6.23
N ASP A 265 1.28 -21.04 -5.63
CA ASP A 265 -0.05 -21.51 -5.23
C ASP A 265 -0.22 -21.30 -3.73
N PRO A 266 -1.14 -20.43 -3.27
CA PRO A 266 -1.40 -20.25 -1.84
C PRO A 266 -2.11 -21.45 -1.18
N GLY A 267 -2.59 -22.42 -1.97
CA GLY A 267 -3.20 -23.68 -1.48
C GLY A 267 -4.63 -23.55 -0.96
N PHE A 268 -5.24 -22.40 -0.99
CA PHE A 268 -6.62 -22.15 -0.51
C PHE A 268 -7.51 -21.38 -1.50
N LEU A 269 -6.95 -21.05 -2.67
CA LEU A 269 -7.64 -20.42 -3.80
C LEU A 269 -7.32 -21.23 -5.07
N ALA A 270 -8.13 -21.09 -6.11
CA ALA A 270 -7.80 -21.64 -7.43
C ALA A 270 -6.86 -20.74 -8.26
N PRO A 271 -6.82 -19.42 -8.10
CA PRO A 271 -5.79 -18.58 -8.69
C PRO A 271 -4.40 -18.85 -8.13
N VAL A 272 -3.41 -18.82 -9.03
CA VAL A 272 -1.97 -18.84 -8.72
C VAL A 272 -1.32 -17.57 -9.22
N LEU A 273 -0.16 -17.21 -8.69
CA LEU A 273 0.63 -16.07 -9.12
C LEU A 273 1.81 -16.55 -9.97
N LEU A 274 1.79 -16.21 -11.25
CA LEU A 274 2.91 -16.43 -12.15
C LEU A 274 3.82 -15.21 -12.14
N THR A 275 5.10 -15.38 -11.84
CA THR A 275 6.12 -14.31 -11.88
C THR A 275 7.26 -14.68 -12.83
N SER A 276 7.90 -13.68 -13.40
CA SER A 276 9.20 -13.84 -14.08
C SER A 276 10.33 -13.51 -13.09
N GLU A 277 11.28 -14.42 -12.97
CA GLU A 277 12.45 -14.30 -12.09
C GLU A 277 13.75 -13.99 -12.88
N THR A 278 13.59 -13.45 -14.09
CA THR A 278 14.70 -13.15 -15.01
C THR A 278 14.50 -11.80 -15.70
N ASP A 279 15.59 -11.21 -16.17
CA ASP A 279 15.56 -9.99 -16.99
C ASP A 279 15.43 -10.26 -18.50
N GLU A 280 15.30 -11.52 -18.93
CA GLU A 280 15.22 -11.90 -20.34
C GLU A 280 13.81 -11.76 -20.91
N PHE A 281 12.78 -12.03 -20.11
CA PHE A 281 11.37 -11.97 -20.50
C PHE A 281 10.47 -11.58 -19.30
N SER A 282 9.25 -11.16 -19.57
CA SER A 282 8.25 -10.84 -18.54
C SER A 282 7.29 -12.01 -18.30
N ALA A 283 6.56 -11.97 -17.16
CA ALA A 283 5.47 -12.90 -16.90
C ALA A 283 4.39 -12.85 -18.00
N TRP A 284 4.15 -11.67 -18.58
CA TRP A 284 3.25 -11.50 -19.72
C TRP A 284 3.77 -12.14 -21.02
N ASP A 285 5.09 -12.23 -21.22
CA ASP A 285 5.67 -12.96 -22.36
C ASP A 285 5.38 -14.45 -22.23
N VAL A 286 5.49 -15.02 -21.03
CA VAL A 286 5.12 -16.42 -20.75
C VAL A 286 3.63 -16.64 -20.96
N VAL A 287 2.76 -15.74 -20.49
CA VAL A 287 1.33 -15.80 -20.70
C VAL A 287 0.98 -15.85 -22.18
N ARG A 288 1.61 -15.00 -23.01
CA ARG A 288 1.38 -14.98 -24.46
C ARG A 288 1.90 -16.22 -25.16
N GLU A 289 3.09 -16.68 -24.81
CA GLU A 289 3.72 -17.84 -25.47
C GLU A 289 2.93 -19.13 -25.25
N PHE A 290 2.42 -19.34 -24.04
CA PHE A 290 1.69 -20.57 -23.69
C PHE A 290 0.18 -20.41 -23.79
N ASP A 291 -0.32 -19.29 -24.32
CA ASP A 291 -1.75 -18.99 -24.41
C ASP A 291 -2.46 -19.20 -23.05
N ILE A 292 -1.83 -18.74 -21.95
CA ILE A 292 -2.39 -18.79 -20.59
C ILE A 292 -3.47 -17.71 -20.46
N GLU A 293 -4.65 -18.07 -19.96
CA GLU A 293 -5.73 -17.10 -19.72
C GLU A 293 -5.55 -16.43 -18.35
N PRO A 294 -5.35 -15.09 -18.26
CA PRO A 294 -5.28 -14.38 -17.01
C PRO A 294 -6.58 -14.47 -16.19
N LEU A 295 -6.47 -14.35 -14.86
CA LEU A 295 -7.59 -14.48 -13.93
C LEU A 295 -8.78 -13.58 -14.27
N ASP A 296 -8.54 -12.29 -14.53
CA ASP A 296 -9.61 -11.33 -14.82
C ASP A 296 -10.26 -11.59 -16.17
N ASP A 297 -9.51 -12.08 -17.17
CA ASP A 297 -10.03 -12.46 -18.49
C ASP A 297 -10.93 -13.69 -18.38
N TYR A 298 -10.52 -14.68 -17.58
CA TYR A 298 -11.34 -15.85 -17.28
C TYR A 298 -12.66 -15.46 -16.59
N PHE A 299 -12.62 -14.59 -15.59
CA PHE A 299 -13.84 -14.13 -14.92
C PHE A 299 -14.73 -13.31 -15.86
N ALA A 300 -14.16 -12.44 -16.67
CA ALA A 300 -14.90 -11.69 -17.67
C ALA A 300 -15.55 -12.62 -18.72
N ARG A 301 -14.84 -13.67 -19.16
CA ARG A 301 -15.38 -14.70 -20.08
C ARG A 301 -16.53 -15.45 -19.41
N SER A 302 -16.38 -15.84 -18.16
CA SER A 302 -17.43 -16.53 -17.39
C SER A 302 -18.71 -15.66 -17.26
N LEU A 303 -18.56 -14.37 -16.99
CA LEU A 303 -19.68 -13.44 -16.91
C LEU A 303 -20.39 -13.27 -18.27
N ARG A 304 -19.63 -13.15 -19.36
CA ARG A 304 -20.22 -13.09 -20.70
C ARG A 304 -21.00 -14.39 -21.06
N HIS A 305 -20.39 -15.55 -20.77
CA HIS A 305 -21.01 -16.84 -20.99
C HIS A 305 -22.34 -16.97 -20.26
N ARG A 306 -22.41 -16.52 -19.00
CA ARG A 306 -23.65 -16.52 -18.21
C ARG A 306 -24.78 -15.69 -18.88
N GLN A 307 -24.41 -14.59 -19.55
CA GLN A 307 -25.37 -13.65 -20.16
C GLN A 307 -25.91 -14.13 -21.50
N GLU A 308 -25.43 -15.25 -22.09
CA GLU A 308 -25.94 -15.76 -23.34
C GLU A 308 -27.39 -16.25 -23.17
N PRO A 309 -28.25 -16.11 -24.23
CA PRO A 309 -29.67 -16.50 -24.18
C PRO A 309 -29.88 -17.95 -23.71
N GLY A 310 -30.88 -18.15 -22.89
CA GLY A 310 -31.25 -19.47 -22.35
C GLY A 310 -30.36 -20.05 -21.29
N ARG A 311 -29.35 -19.29 -20.78
CA ARG A 311 -28.42 -19.77 -19.73
C ARG A 311 -28.77 -19.31 -18.33
N MET A 312 -29.59 -18.28 -18.17
CA MET A 312 -30.07 -17.82 -16.88
C MET A 312 -31.52 -18.28 -16.65
N GLU A 313 -31.85 -18.57 -15.40
CA GLU A 313 -33.21 -18.88 -14.97
C GLU A 313 -34.18 -17.77 -15.39
N GLY A 314 -35.35 -18.16 -15.96
CA GLY A 314 -36.39 -17.22 -16.42
C GLY A 314 -36.13 -16.53 -17.77
N GLN A 315 -35.06 -16.88 -18.49
CA GLN A 315 -34.86 -16.43 -19.87
C GLN A 315 -35.52 -17.47 -20.86
N GLU A 316 -36.39 -16.98 -21.75
CA GLU A 316 -36.84 -17.79 -22.89
C GLU A 316 -35.66 -18.04 -23.84
N SER A 317 -35.54 -19.28 -24.29
CA SER A 317 -34.49 -19.75 -25.22
C SER A 317 -34.64 -19.15 -26.64
#